data_26edf4d28e5a5ab345e84e09481995d0
#
_entry.id   26edf4d28e5a5ab345e84e09481995d0
#
_cell.length_a   1.000
_cell.length_b   1.000
_cell.length_c   1.000
_cell.angle_alpha   90.00
_cell.angle_beta   90.00
_cell.angle_gamma   90.00
#
_symmetry.space_group_name_H-M   'P 1'
#
loop_
_entity.id
_entity.type
_entity.pdbx_description
1 polymer ?
#
loop_
_entity_poly.entity_id
_entity_poly.type
_entity_poly.pdbx_seq_one_letter_code
_entity_poly.pdbx_strand_id
1 'polypeptide(L)'
;MAGKDAALIERIHTTAAAAPGGHYAQAVSYQGLLYISGQLPVRADGSHSADQNFDVQASIALDNLLAILAQAGCQPDDLLKVTLYIVGIEHWPELDKRYTRCLGEHRPARAVVPVPALHHGYLIEVDAIARHPRPCN
;
A
#
# COMPACT_ATOMS: atom_id res chain seq x y z
N MET A 1 2.04 20.18 24.65
CA MET A 1 1.83 21.18 23.59
C MET A 1 1.27 20.52 22.37
N ALA A 2 -0.02 20.57 22.25
CA ALA A 2 -0.73 19.91 21.16
C ALA A 2 -0.25 20.38 19.77
N GLY A 3 0.03 21.68 19.62
CA GLY A 3 0.48 22.22 18.35
C GLY A 3 1.81 21.67 17.87
N LYS A 4 2.74 21.39 18.80
CA LYS A 4 4.02 20.78 18.44
C LYS A 4 3.83 19.35 17.95
N ASP A 5 3.04 18.57 18.68
CA ASP A 5 2.82 17.15 18.34
C ASP A 5 2.09 17.03 17.02
N ALA A 6 1.12 17.90 16.75
CA ALA A 6 0.38 17.90 15.49
C ALA A 6 1.25 18.24 14.29
N ALA A 7 2.39 18.93 14.49
CA ALA A 7 3.29 19.30 13.40
C ALA A 7 4.35 18.25 13.11
N LEU A 8 4.47 17.19 13.93
CA LEU A 8 5.50 16.18 13.74
C LEU A 8 5.08 15.15 12.69
N ILE A 9 6.02 14.84 11.82
CA ILE A 9 5.84 13.74 10.86
C ILE A 9 6.34 12.46 11.52
N GLU A 10 5.50 11.45 11.55
CA GLU A 10 5.85 10.14 12.09
C GLU A 10 6.09 9.16 10.94
N ARG A 11 7.22 8.45 10.99
CA ARG A 11 7.55 7.44 10.00
C ARG A 11 7.17 6.06 10.53
N ILE A 12 6.53 5.28 9.66
CA ILE A 12 6.09 3.93 9.99
C ILE A 12 7.06 2.94 9.34
N HIS A 13 7.45 1.93 10.11
CA HIS A 13 8.30 0.85 9.60
C HIS A 13 7.83 -0.49 10.15
N THR A 14 7.76 -1.49 9.29
CA THR A 14 7.46 -2.88 9.67
C THR A 14 8.33 -3.84 8.89
N THR A 15 8.73 -4.92 9.55
CA THR A 15 9.43 -6.03 8.88
C THR A 15 8.45 -7.02 8.23
N ALA A 16 7.15 -6.83 8.43
CA ALA A 16 6.12 -7.66 7.80
C ALA A 16 5.81 -7.27 6.36
N ALA A 17 6.43 -6.18 5.86
CA ALA A 17 6.39 -5.77 4.47
C ALA A 17 7.81 -5.57 3.97
N ALA A 18 7.98 -5.46 2.66
CA ALA A 18 9.29 -5.23 2.06
C ALA A 18 9.92 -3.96 2.60
N ALA A 19 11.21 -4.00 2.93
CA ALA A 19 11.97 -2.81 3.29
C ALA A 19 12.02 -1.85 2.10
N PRO A 20 12.09 -0.52 2.36
CA PRO A 20 12.20 0.44 1.26
C PRO A 20 13.44 0.15 0.40
N GLY A 21 13.22 0.07 -0.91
CA GLY A 21 14.31 -0.16 -1.86
C GLY A 21 15.00 1.14 -2.31
N GLY A 22 14.69 2.26 -1.68
CA GLY A 22 15.24 3.55 -2.03
C GLY A 22 15.16 4.54 -0.87
N HIS A 23 15.28 5.82 -1.20
CA HIS A 23 15.34 6.89 -0.20
C HIS A 23 13.92 7.36 0.17
N TYR A 24 13.19 6.51 0.91
CA TYR A 24 11.83 6.83 1.36
C TYR A 24 11.45 5.93 2.54
N ALA A 25 10.44 6.35 3.30
CA ALA A 25 9.83 5.53 4.34
C ALA A 25 8.70 4.69 3.75
N GLN A 26 8.35 3.58 4.39
CA GLN A 26 7.18 2.78 3.97
C GLN A 26 5.89 3.59 4.04
N ALA A 27 5.75 4.40 5.08
CA ALA A 27 4.63 5.33 5.22
C ALA A 27 5.02 6.47 6.16
N VAL A 28 4.32 7.60 6.03
CA VAL A 28 4.43 8.71 6.95
C VAL A 28 3.05 9.12 7.42
N SER A 29 2.96 9.51 8.68
CA SER A 29 1.73 10.00 9.29
C SER A 29 1.89 11.48 9.60
N TYR A 30 0.86 12.26 9.28
CA TYR A 30 0.83 13.69 9.57
C TYR A 30 -0.61 14.15 9.68
N GLN A 31 -0.94 14.77 10.82
CA GLN A 31 -2.24 15.40 11.05
C GLN A 31 -3.43 14.48 10.71
N GLY A 32 -3.38 13.24 11.21
CA GLY A 32 -4.49 12.31 11.09
C GLY A 32 -4.59 11.57 9.77
N LEU A 33 -3.60 11.72 8.90
CA LEU A 33 -3.54 11.01 7.64
C LEU A 33 -2.26 10.17 7.56
N LEU A 34 -2.38 9.01 6.96
CA LEU A 34 -1.27 8.09 6.71
C LEU A 34 -1.06 8.02 5.20
N TYR A 35 0.14 8.38 4.78
CA TYR A 35 0.54 8.33 3.37
C TYR A 35 1.44 7.13 3.16
N ILE A 36 0.99 6.16 2.38
CA ILE A 36 1.70 4.91 2.17
C ILE A 36 2.38 4.96 0.82
N SER A 37 3.70 4.76 0.83
CA SER A 37 4.53 4.75 -0.37
C SER A 37 4.14 3.62 -1.31
N GLY A 38 4.48 3.75 -2.59
CA GLY A 38 4.22 2.73 -3.58
C GLY A 38 4.81 1.38 -3.19
N GLN A 39 3.97 0.35 -3.20
CA GLN A 39 4.37 -1.01 -2.85
C GLN A 39 4.41 -1.87 -4.11
N LEU A 40 5.60 -2.31 -4.46
CA LEU A 40 5.82 -3.32 -5.49
C LEU A 40 5.69 -4.72 -4.88
N PRO A 41 5.50 -5.76 -5.70
CA PRO A 41 5.37 -7.12 -5.17
C PRO A 41 6.69 -7.74 -4.70
N VAL A 42 7.44 -7.01 -3.89
CA VAL A 42 8.64 -7.53 -3.23
C VAL A 42 8.20 -8.15 -1.91
N ARG A 43 8.66 -9.37 -1.63
CA ARG A 43 8.28 -10.06 -0.40
C ARG A 43 8.97 -9.42 0.80
N ALA A 44 8.41 -9.66 1.99
CA ALA A 44 8.94 -9.08 3.23
C ALA A 44 10.40 -9.48 3.47
N ASP A 45 10.82 -10.66 3.01
CA ASP A 45 12.21 -11.13 3.13
C ASP A 45 13.15 -10.52 2.08
N GLY A 46 12.63 -9.66 1.21
CA GLY A 46 13.40 -9.00 0.16
C GLY A 46 13.45 -9.75 -1.16
N SER A 47 12.90 -10.96 -1.23
CA SER A 47 12.93 -11.73 -2.48
C SER A 47 11.92 -11.17 -3.48
N HIS A 48 12.28 -11.23 -4.76
CA HIS A 48 11.44 -10.71 -5.84
C HIS A 48 10.45 -11.76 -6.34
N SER A 49 9.34 -11.28 -6.89
CA SER A 49 8.28 -12.12 -7.45
C SER A 49 7.96 -11.78 -8.90
N ALA A 50 8.87 -11.09 -9.60
CA ALA A 50 8.62 -10.63 -10.96
C ALA A 50 8.41 -11.78 -11.96
N ASP A 51 8.86 -12.98 -11.62
CA ASP A 51 8.65 -14.20 -12.42
C ASP A 51 7.28 -14.85 -12.17
N GLN A 52 6.51 -14.34 -11.21
CA GLN A 52 5.20 -14.87 -10.89
C GLN A 52 4.12 -14.21 -11.74
N ASN A 53 2.94 -14.85 -11.81
CA ASN A 53 1.82 -14.30 -12.55
C ASN A 53 1.24 -13.08 -11.83
N PHE A 54 0.33 -12.38 -12.52
CA PHE A 54 -0.27 -11.15 -12.00
C PHE A 54 -0.97 -11.36 -10.66
N ASP A 55 -1.74 -12.43 -10.52
CA ASP A 55 -2.52 -12.67 -9.29
C ASP A 55 -1.61 -12.82 -8.08
N VAL A 56 -0.50 -13.54 -8.21
CA VAL A 56 0.48 -13.69 -7.13
C VAL A 56 1.12 -12.34 -6.81
N GLN A 57 1.52 -11.58 -7.83
CA GLN A 57 2.10 -10.26 -7.63
C GLN A 57 1.12 -9.32 -6.94
N ALA A 58 -0.13 -9.31 -7.37
CA ALA A 58 -1.17 -8.47 -6.76
C ALA A 58 -1.37 -8.83 -5.29
N SER A 59 -1.38 -10.12 -4.96
CA SER A 59 -1.50 -10.58 -3.58
C SER A 59 -0.36 -10.04 -2.72
N ILE A 60 0.88 -10.12 -3.20
CA ILE A 60 2.05 -9.66 -2.45
C ILE A 60 2.02 -8.14 -2.24
N ALA A 61 1.73 -7.38 -3.29
CA ALA A 61 1.67 -5.93 -3.18
C ALA A 61 0.60 -5.48 -2.19
N LEU A 62 -0.59 -6.08 -2.25
CA LEU A 62 -1.68 -5.75 -1.33
C LEU A 62 -1.37 -6.21 0.09
N ASP A 63 -0.72 -7.35 0.27
CA ASP A 63 -0.29 -7.81 1.59
C ASP A 63 0.71 -6.83 2.21
N ASN A 64 1.64 -6.28 1.42
CA ASN A 64 2.55 -5.25 1.91
C ASN A 64 1.79 -4.02 2.38
N LEU A 65 0.80 -3.57 1.60
CA LEU A 65 -0.05 -2.43 1.97
C LEU A 65 -0.75 -2.68 3.30
N LEU A 66 -1.36 -3.87 3.45
CA LEU A 66 -2.09 -4.22 4.67
C LEU A 66 -1.17 -4.35 5.88
N ALA A 67 0.05 -4.87 5.69
CA ALA A 67 1.01 -4.98 6.78
C ALA A 67 1.45 -3.60 7.29
N ILE A 68 1.64 -2.64 6.38
CA ILE A 68 2.00 -1.27 6.75
C ILE A 68 0.84 -0.60 7.49
N LEU A 69 -0.40 -0.78 7.00
CA LEU A 69 -1.59 -0.30 7.70
C LEU A 69 -1.65 -0.84 9.13
N ALA A 70 -1.46 -2.15 9.29
CA ALA A 70 -1.53 -2.79 10.59
C ALA A 70 -0.46 -2.25 11.54
N GLN A 71 0.76 -2.03 11.04
CA GLN A 71 1.83 -1.46 11.85
C GLN A 71 1.47 -0.07 12.36
N ALA A 72 0.77 0.72 11.57
CA ALA A 72 0.31 2.06 11.97
C ALA A 72 -0.91 2.03 12.88
N GLY A 73 -1.45 0.86 13.21
CA GLY A 73 -2.66 0.75 14.00
C GLY A 73 -3.93 0.97 13.21
N CYS A 74 -3.85 0.87 11.89
CA CYS A 74 -4.99 1.07 10.99
C CYS A 74 -5.53 -0.27 10.50
N GLN A 75 -6.75 -0.23 10.01
CA GLN A 75 -7.43 -1.36 9.39
C GLN A 75 -7.75 -1.02 7.93
N PRO A 76 -8.10 -2.02 7.09
CA PRO A 76 -8.50 -1.73 5.72
C PRO A 76 -9.63 -0.68 5.62
N ASP A 77 -10.53 -0.65 6.60
CA ASP A 77 -11.62 0.32 6.65
C ASP A 77 -11.14 1.77 6.83
N ASP A 78 -9.88 1.96 7.20
CA ASP A 78 -9.29 3.30 7.32
C ASP A 78 -8.78 3.84 5.97
N LEU A 79 -8.71 3.02 4.93
CA LEU A 79 -8.29 3.46 3.61
C LEU A 79 -9.25 4.51 3.04
N LEU A 80 -8.69 5.62 2.57
CA LEU A 80 -9.44 6.72 1.98
C LEU A 80 -9.28 6.74 0.46
N LYS A 81 -8.06 6.50 -0.01
CA LYS A 81 -7.74 6.51 -1.44
C LYS A 81 -6.69 5.45 -1.74
N VAL A 82 -6.95 4.67 -2.77
CA VAL A 82 -5.98 3.67 -3.26
C VAL A 82 -5.74 3.92 -4.75
N THR A 83 -4.48 3.97 -5.15
CA THR A 83 -4.11 4.02 -6.56
C THR A 83 -3.32 2.77 -6.91
N LEU A 84 -3.76 2.09 -7.96
CA LEU A 84 -3.13 0.87 -8.44
C LEU A 84 -2.60 1.13 -9.85
N TYR A 85 -1.32 0.84 -10.06
CA TYR A 85 -0.65 0.96 -11.35
C TYR A 85 -0.47 -0.44 -11.89
N ILE A 86 -0.91 -0.69 -13.12
CA ILE A 86 -0.82 -2.03 -13.73
C ILE A 86 -0.15 -1.96 -15.09
N VAL A 87 0.63 -2.96 -15.40
CA VAL A 87 1.20 -3.16 -16.72
C VAL A 87 0.35 -4.21 -17.41
N GLY A 88 -0.40 -3.77 -18.44
CA GLY A 88 -1.35 -4.62 -19.14
C GLY A 88 -2.79 -4.45 -18.62
N ILE A 89 -3.60 -3.72 -19.39
CA ILE A 89 -4.98 -3.43 -19.02
C ILE A 89 -5.84 -4.70 -18.94
N GLU A 90 -5.42 -5.78 -19.58
CA GLU A 90 -6.09 -7.07 -19.56
C GLU A 90 -6.12 -7.69 -18.15
N HIS A 91 -5.28 -7.23 -17.24
CA HIS A 91 -5.24 -7.71 -15.86
C HIS A 91 -6.30 -7.07 -14.96
N TRP A 92 -7.06 -6.12 -15.47
CA TRP A 92 -8.05 -5.40 -14.65
C TRP A 92 -9.06 -6.32 -13.98
N PRO A 93 -9.67 -7.31 -14.68
CA PRO A 93 -10.62 -8.19 -14.01
C PRO A 93 -10.02 -9.02 -12.87
N GLU A 94 -8.78 -9.50 -13.03
CA GLU A 94 -8.08 -10.21 -11.96
C GLU A 94 -7.81 -9.30 -10.77
N LEU A 95 -7.41 -8.06 -11.05
CA LEU A 95 -7.16 -7.07 -10.03
C LEU A 95 -8.44 -6.82 -9.22
N ASP A 96 -9.57 -6.62 -9.86
CA ASP A 96 -10.82 -6.36 -9.17
C ASP A 96 -11.20 -7.49 -8.22
N LYS A 97 -11.00 -8.73 -8.63
CA LYS A 97 -11.27 -9.88 -7.75
C LYS A 97 -10.38 -9.88 -6.51
N ARG A 98 -9.09 -9.66 -6.70
CA ARG A 98 -8.13 -9.66 -5.59
C ARG A 98 -8.38 -8.48 -4.67
N TYR A 99 -8.63 -7.31 -5.22
CA TYR A 99 -8.89 -6.08 -4.50
C TYR A 99 -10.16 -6.21 -3.64
N THR A 100 -11.25 -6.70 -4.23
CA THR A 100 -12.51 -6.90 -3.52
C THR A 100 -12.34 -7.87 -2.36
N ARG A 101 -11.60 -8.95 -2.58
CA ARG A 101 -11.33 -9.93 -1.53
C ARG A 101 -10.53 -9.31 -0.38
N CYS A 102 -9.61 -8.42 -0.71
CA CYS A 102 -8.76 -7.75 0.27
C CYS A 102 -9.53 -6.76 1.13
N LEU A 103 -10.46 -6.00 0.55
CA LEU A 103 -11.15 -4.90 1.24
C LEU A 103 -12.54 -5.26 1.74
N GLY A 104 -13.12 -6.37 1.27
CA GLY A 104 -14.48 -6.73 1.65
C GLY A 104 -15.50 -5.71 1.14
N GLU A 105 -16.35 -5.22 2.04
CA GLU A 105 -17.40 -4.27 1.66
C GLU A 105 -16.94 -2.82 1.65
N HIS A 106 -15.77 -2.53 2.23
CA HIS A 106 -15.26 -1.16 2.25
C HIS A 106 -14.82 -0.73 0.86
N ARG A 107 -15.21 0.48 0.47
CA ARG A 107 -14.97 1.03 -0.87
C ARG A 107 -14.29 2.39 -0.77
N PRO A 108 -12.96 2.43 -0.60
CA PRO A 108 -12.25 3.71 -0.66
C PRO A 108 -12.29 4.28 -2.08
N ALA A 109 -11.99 5.58 -2.20
CA ALA A 109 -11.78 6.15 -3.51
C ALA A 109 -10.63 5.42 -4.20
N ARG A 110 -10.73 5.17 -5.52
CA ARG A 110 -9.76 4.36 -6.23
C ARG A 110 -9.49 4.88 -7.63
N ALA A 111 -8.24 4.75 -8.06
CA ALA A 111 -7.88 4.85 -9.47
C ALA A 111 -7.06 3.62 -9.85
N VAL A 112 -7.32 3.08 -11.04
CA VAL A 112 -6.48 2.05 -11.66
C VAL A 112 -5.85 2.68 -12.90
N VAL A 113 -4.52 2.69 -12.95
CA VAL A 113 -3.76 3.42 -13.97
C VAL A 113 -2.89 2.44 -14.74
N PRO A 114 -3.21 2.15 -16.02
CA PRO A 114 -2.30 1.37 -16.85
C PRO A 114 -1.04 2.18 -17.15
N VAL A 115 0.12 1.53 -17.02
CA VAL A 115 1.43 2.14 -17.26
C VAL A 115 2.25 1.26 -18.18
N PRO A 116 3.23 1.83 -18.93
CA PRO A 116 4.04 1.02 -19.86
C PRO A 116 4.97 0.03 -19.16
N ALA A 117 5.46 0.38 -17.97
CA ALA A 117 6.42 -0.44 -17.24
C ALA A 117 6.46 -0.02 -15.77
N LEU A 118 6.89 -0.95 -14.93
CA LEU A 118 7.18 -0.69 -13.52
C LEU A 118 8.58 -1.21 -13.22
N HIS A 119 9.16 -0.72 -12.12
CA HIS A 119 10.50 -1.09 -11.72
C HIS A 119 10.61 -2.61 -11.56
N HIS A 120 11.75 -3.18 -11.90
CA HIS A 120 12.06 -4.63 -11.83
C HIS A 120 11.18 -5.51 -12.72
N GLY A 121 10.42 -4.93 -13.67
CA GLY A 121 9.53 -5.69 -14.53
C GLY A 121 8.26 -6.17 -13.86
N TYR A 122 7.89 -5.57 -12.74
CA TYR A 122 6.65 -5.91 -12.05
C TYR A 122 5.42 -5.47 -12.85
N LEU A 123 4.30 -6.13 -12.58
CA LEU A 123 3.03 -5.89 -13.27
C LEU A 123 2.06 -5.03 -12.46
N ILE A 124 2.34 -4.77 -11.20
CA ILE A 124 1.47 -4.00 -10.32
C ILE A 124 2.28 -3.22 -9.30
N GLU A 125 1.77 -2.05 -8.94
CA GLU A 125 2.23 -1.25 -7.82
C GLU A 125 1.01 -0.60 -7.17
N VAL A 126 1.03 -0.43 -5.84
CA VAL A 126 -0.09 0.19 -5.12
C VAL A 126 0.42 1.22 -4.14
N ASP A 127 -0.21 2.40 -4.10
CA ASP A 127 -0.03 3.36 -3.02
C ASP A 127 -1.39 3.73 -2.44
N ALA A 128 -1.40 4.36 -1.27
CA ALA A 128 -2.66 4.66 -0.62
C ALA A 128 -2.53 5.79 0.39
N ILE A 129 -3.68 6.38 0.72
CA ILE A 129 -3.86 7.30 1.82
C ILE A 129 -4.91 6.71 2.74
N ALA A 130 -4.63 6.71 4.04
CA ALA A 130 -5.55 6.19 5.05
C ALA A 130 -5.78 7.23 6.13
N ARG A 131 -6.90 7.09 6.82
CA ARG A 131 -7.12 7.79 8.07
C ARG A 131 -6.23 7.15 9.13
N HIS A 132 -5.52 7.97 9.89
CA HIS A 132 -4.66 7.48 10.98
C HIS A 132 -5.31 7.88 12.30
N PRO A 133 -6.14 7.03 12.89
CA PRO A 133 -6.82 7.38 14.13
C PRO A 133 -5.81 7.59 15.25
N ARG A 134 -6.06 8.60 16.07
CA ARG A 134 -5.21 8.84 17.24
C ARG A 134 -5.53 7.82 18.31
N PRO A 135 -4.52 7.35 19.06
CA PRO A 135 -4.81 6.50 20.21
C PRO A 135 -5.78 7.21 21.15
N CYS A 136 -6.71 6.45 21.72
CA CYS A 136 -7.57 6.97 22.76
C CYS A 136 -6.71 7.21 24.00
N ASN A 137 -6.84 8.38 24.57
CA ASN A 137 -6.13 8.73 25.82
C ASN A 137 -6.90 8.31 27.03
#